data_876bf4e45b6c2302b6221930d3fb6f8c
#
_entry.id   876bf4e45b6c2302b6221930d3fb6f8c
#
_cell.length_a   1.000
_cell.length_b   1.000
_cell.length_c   1.000
_cell.angle_alpha   90.00
_cell.angle_beta   90.00
_cell.angle_gamma   90.00
#
_symmetry.space_group_name_H-M   'P 1'
#
loop_
_entity.id
_entity.type
_entity.pdbx_description
1 polymer ?
#
loop_
_entity_poly.entity_id
_entity_poly.type
_entity_poly.pdbx_seq_one_letter_code
_entity_poly.pdbx_strand_id
1 'polypeptide(L)'
;MIILPIQLLIIEDDGVHLLVEAKAGRKKIRLIVDTGASKTVFDKSRIEQLFPNQKIKPIASLTTGLGTNSFPGATTILSSLSLGALKISKPQFLVLDLSHVNASYQSLGFQHIDGVLGSDILLKYNAVLDFQTSSLHLNPQI
;
A
#
# COMPACT_ATOMS: atom_id res chain seq x y z
N MET A 1 6.02 -10.79 -17.64
CA MET A 1 6.04 -9.40 -17.12
C MET A 1 4.62 -8.89 -17.03
N ILE A 2 4.29 -8.33 -15.87
CA ILE A 2 2.97 -7.77 -15.63
C ILE A 2 3.11 -6.26 -15.60
N ILE A 3 2.26 -5.57 -16.35
CA ILE A 3 2.31 -4.12 -16.47
C ILE A 3 1.03 -3.52 -15.89
N LEU A 4 1.19 -2.63 -14.93
CA LEU A 4 0.08 -1.91 -14.29
C LEU A 4 0.16 -0.44 -14.63
N PRO A 5 -0.96 0.20 -14.96
CA PRO A 5 -0.95 1.65 -15.09
C PRO A 5 -0.75 2.32 -13.73
N ILE A 6 -0.01 3.40 -13.73
CA ILE A 6 0.15 4.25 -12.55
C ILE A 6 -0.64 5.53 -12.80
N GLN A 7 -1.48 5.88 -11.85
CA GLN A 7 -2.12 7.19 -11.83
C GLN A 7 -1.20 8.18 -11.12
N LEU A 8 -0.90 9.28 -11.79
CA LEU A 8 -0.07 10.33 -11.21
C LEU A 8 -0.98 11.33 -10.48
N LEU A 9 -0.77 11.47 -9.20
CA LEU A 9 -1.44 12.50 -8.40
C LEU A 9 -0.50 13.68 -8.28
N ILE A 10 -0.74 14.69 -9.11
CA ILE A 10 0.13 15.86 -9.17
C ILE A 10 -0.27 16.81 -8.05
N ILE A 11 0.66 17.11 -7.17
CA ILE A 11 0.46 17.98 -6.04
C ILE A 11 1.20 19.28 -6.35
N GLU A 12 0.46 20.40 -6.32
CA GLU A 12 1.03 21.70 -6.64
C GLU A 12 2.28 21.95 -5.79
N ASP A 13 3.38 22.26 -6.47
CA ASP A 13 4.68 22.61 -5.89
C ASP A 13 5.38 21.51 -5.09
N ASP A 14 4.73 20.36 -4.87
CA ASP A 14 5.28 19.28 -4.03
C ASP A 14 5.63 18.00 -4.80
N GLY A 15 5.48 18.02 -6.11
CA GLY A 15 5.81 16.85 -6.92
C GLY A 15 4.62 15.95 -7.22
N VAL A 16 4.85 14.65 -7.21
CA VAL A 16 3.84 13.69 -7.67
C VAL A 16 3.81 12.48 -6.74
N HIS A 17 2.61 11.98 -6.46
CA HIS A 17 2.42 10.69 -5.83
C HIS A 17 1.96 9.68 -6.87
N LEU A 18 2.40 8.44 -6.72
CA LEU A 18 2.12 7.35 -7.65
C LEU A 18 1.07 6.43 -7.04
N LEU A 19 -0.02 6.22 -7.76
CA LEU A 19 -1.12 5.40 -7.30
C LEU A 19 -1.33 4.23 -8.24
N VAL A 20 -1.54 3.04 -7.67
CA VAL A 20 -1.97 1.87 -8.44
C VAL A 20 -3.28 1.34 -7.87
N GLU A 21 -4.10 0.79 -8.76
CA GLU A 21 -5.28 0.04 -8.35
C GLU A 21 -4.91 -1.43 -8.18
N ALA A 22 -5.48 -2.04 -7.14
CA ALA A 22 -5.26 -3.44 -6.82
C ALA A 22 -6.57 -4.04 -6.33
N LYS A 23 -6.56 -5.32 -6.00
CA LYS A 23 -7.68 -5.99 -5.32
C LYS A 23 -7.16 -6.69 -4.08
N ALA A 24 -7.82 -6.45 -2.96
CA ALA A 24 -7.64 -7.24 -1.74
C ALA A 24 -8.82 -8.19 -1.67
N GLY A 25 -8.56 -9.49 -1.86
CA GLY A 25 -9.65 -10.42 -2.13
C GLY A 25 -10.43 -9.99 -3.36
N ARG A 26 -11.71 -9.70 -3.20
CA ARG A 26 -12.58 -9.20 -4.29
C ARG A 26 -12.77 -7.69 -4.26
N LYS A 27 -12.21 -7.02 -3.28
CA LYS A 27 -12.42 -5.58 -3.06
C LYS A 27 -11.39 -4.77 -3.82
N LYS A 28 -11.83 -3.80 -4.59
CA LYS A 28 -10.93 -2.84 -5.23
C LYS A 28 -10.31 -1.94 -4.18
N ILE A 29 -9.02 -1.76 -4.25
CA ILE A 29 -8.27 -0.89 -3.35
C ILE A 29 -7.32 0.00 -4.13
N ARG A 30 -6.90 1.08 -3.49
CA ARG A 30 -6.01 2.08 -4.04
C ARG A 30 -4.77 2.17 -3.17
N LEU A 31 -3.61 1.94 -3.76
CA LEU A 31 -2.34 1.90 -3.05
C LEU A 31 -1.39 2.96 -3.60
N ILE A 32 -0.77 3.71 -2.70
CA ILE A 32 0.35 4.56 -3.08
C ILE A 32 1.60 3.69 -3.21
N VAL A 33 2.33 3.86 -4.30
CA VAL A 33 3.61 3.19 -4.48
C VAL A 33 4.68 4.00 -3.79
N ASP A 34 5.32 3.42 -2.79
CA ASP A 34 6.31 4.12 -1.97
C ASP A 34 7.54 3.23 -1.77
N THR A 35 8.59 3.53 -2.52
CA THR A 35 9.85 2.79 -2.43
C THR A 35 10.56 2.97 -1.10
N GLY A 36 10.23 4.03 -0.36
CA GLY A 36 10.77 4.30 0.97
C GLY A 36 10.08 3.55 2.09
N ALA A 37 8.91 2.95 1.82
CA ALA A 37 8.21 2.14 2.82
C ALA A 37 8.78 0.72 2.77
N SER A 38 9.33 0.24 3.88
CA SER A 38 9.93 -1.11 3.93
C SER A 38 8.88 -2.21 3.96
N LYS A 39 7.66 -1.90 4.39
CA LYS A 39 6.55 -2.85 4.46
C LYS A 39 5.32 -2.27 3.76
N THR A 40 4.57 -3.15 3.12
CA THR A 40 3.28 -2.79 2.55
C THR A 40 2.27 -2.61 3.68
N VAL A 41 1.51 -1.52 3.62
CA VAL A 41 0.65 -1.04 4.70
C VAL A 41 -0.80 -1.00 4.22
N PHE A 42 -1.72 -1.37 5.10
CA PHE A 42 -3.15 -1.15 4.89
C PHE A 42 -3.67 -0.20 5.96
N ASP A 43 -4.50 0.74 5.57
CA ASP A 43 -5.11 1.69 6.50
C ASP A 43 -6.09 0.97 7.43
N LYS A 44 -5.97 1.21 8.72
CA LYS A 44 -6.78 0.55 9.75
C LYS A 44 -8.27 0.75 9.52
N SER A 45 -8.70 1.98 9.29
CA SER A 45 -10.13 2.26 9.11
C SER A 45 -10.69 1.62 7.84
N ARG A 46 -9.87 1.53 6.79
CA ARG A 46 -10.28 0.91 5.54
C ARG A 46 -10.43 -0.61 5.67
N ILE A 47 -9.54 -1.26 6.45
CA ILE A 47 -9.71 -2.68 6.75
C ILE A 47 -11.02 -2.92 7.48
N GLU A 48 -11.32 -2.10 8.47
CA GLU A 48 -12.56 -2.24 9.24
C GLU A 48 -13.81 -2.07 8.38
N GLN A 49 -13.75 -1.16 7.40
CA GLN A 49 -14.85 -0.92 6.47
C GLN A 49 -14.99 -2.02 5.42
N LEU A 50 -13.88 -2.47 4.83
CA LEU A 50 -13.89 -3.43 3.73
C LEU A 50 -14.01 -4.88 4.24
N PHE A 51 -13.43 -5.16 5.39
CA PHE A 51 -13.36 -6.50 5.97
C PHE A 51 -13.71 -6.45 7.46
N PRO A 52 -15.02 -6.29 7.79
CA PRO A 52 -15.42 -6.06 9.20
C PRO A 52 -15.04 -7.19 10.14
N ASN A 53 -14.87 -8.41 9.64
CA ASN A 53 -14.53 -9.58 10.46
C ASN A 53 -13.05 -9.96 10.40
N GLN A 54 -12.22 -9.08 9.83
CA GLN A 54 -10.80 -9.37 9.65
C GLN A 54 -10.08 -9.37 11.00
N LYS A 55 -9.26 -10.39 11.22
CA LYS A 55 -8.42 -10.46 12.41
C LYS A 55 -7.21 -9.56 12.24
N ILE A 56 -7.03 -8.64 13.16
CA ILE A 56 -5.88 -7.75 13.21
C ILE A 56 -5.10 -8.09 14.47
N LYS A 57 -3.82 -8.39 14.30
CA LYS A 57 -2.97 -8.84 15.39
C LYS A 57 -2.04 -7.70 15.81
N PRO A 58 -2.14 -7.20 17.05
CA PRO A 58 -1.22 -6.17 17.52
C PRO A 58 0.21 -6.66 17.50
N ILE A 59 1.12 -5.79 17.10
CA ILE A 59 2.55 -6.05 17.21
C ILE A 59 3.00 -5.51 18.55
N ALA A 60 3.80 -6.32 19.28
CA ALA A 60 4.50 -5.82 20.44
C ALA A 60 5.36 -4.62 20.00
N SER A 61 5.33 -3.55 20.80
CA SER A 61 5.93 -2.28 20.47
C SER A 61 7.33 -2.44 19.87
N LEU A 62 7.47 -2.02 18.62
CA LEU A 62 8.77 -1.91 17.99
C LEU A 62 9.39 -0.60 18.47
N THR A 63 10.36 -0.71 19.36
CA THR A 63 11.26 0.39 19.61
C THR A 63 12.13 0.55 18.36
N THR A 64 11.76 1.48 17.51
CA THR A 64 12.66 1.88 16.46
C THR A 64 13.78 2.72 17.10
N GLY A 65 15.03 2.46 16.73
CA GLY A 65 16.18 3.19 17.26
C GLY A 65 16.21 4.68 16.94
N LEU A 66 15.16 5.25 16.39
CA LEU A 66 15.04 6.64 16.00
C LEU A 66 14.16 7.45 16.93
N GLY A 67 13.71 6.89 18.01
CA GLY A 67 12.87 7.63 18.94
C GLY A 67 12.24 6.75 19.98
N THR A 68 11.71 7.43 20.97
CA THR A 68 11.08 6.81 22.11
C THR A 68 9.64 6.36 21.85
N ASN A 69 9.19 6.46 20.60
CA ASN A 69 7.79 6.22 20.29
C ASN A 69 7.57 4.77 19.90
N SER A 70 6.83 4.06 20.72
CA SER A 70 6.20 2.82 20.31
C SER A 70 5.18 3.14 19.23
N PHE A 71 5.36 2.62 18.03
CA PHE A 71 4.31 2.63 17.03
C PHE A 71 3.25 1.62 17.42
N PRO A 72 2.00 2.05 17.65
CA PRO A 72 0.92 1.09 17.79
C PRO A 72 0.63 0.50 16.42
N GLY A 73 1.45 -0.44 16.00
CA GLY A 73 1.27 -1.15 14.77
C GLY A 73 0.55 -2.46 14.99
N ALA A 74 -0.05 -2.92 13.93
CA ALA A 74 -0.68 -4.24 13.90
C ALA A 74 -0.39 -4.89 12.57
N THR A 75 -0.63 -6.19 12.47
CA THR A 75 -0.53 -6.91 11.20
C THR A 75 -1.82 -7.63 10.92
N THR A 76 -2.06 -7.90 9.65
CA THR A 76 -3.15 -8.76 9.21
C THR A 76 -2.72 -9.56 8.01
N ILE A 77 -3.32 -10.73 7.83
CA ILE A 77 -3.12 -11.56 6.64
C ILE A 77 -4.45 -11.60 5.90
N LEU A 78 -4.45 -11.06 4.70
CA LEU A 78 -5.63 -11.12 3.83
C LEU A 78 -5.60 -12.39 2.99
N SER A 79 -6.71 -12.70 2.34
CA SER A 79 -6.79 -13.89 1.49
C SER A 79 -5.89 -13.77 0.25
N SER A 80 -5.86 -12.59 -0.35
CA SER A 80 -5.03 -12.34 -1.52
C SER A 80 -4.86 -10.86 -1.77
N LEU A 81 -3.79 -10.53 -2.48
CA LEU A 81 -3.58 -9.22 -3.09
C LEU A 81 -3.33 -9.45 -4.57
N SER A 82 -4.14 -8.84 -5.42
CA SER A 82 -3.96 -8.92 -6.86
C SER A 82 -3.50 -7.59 -7.41
N LEU A 83 -2.39 -7.63 -8.12
CA LEU A 83 -1.81 -6.51 -8.84
C LEU A 83 -1.84 -6.87 -10.32
N GLY A 84 -2.91 -6.47 -11.02
CA GLY A 84 -3.17 -6.97 -12.36
C GLY A 84 -3.32 -8.49 -12.35
N ALA A 85 -2.59 -9.17 -13.21
CA ALA A 85 -2.60 -10.62 -13.30
C ALA A 85 -1.78 -11.31 -12.20
N LEU A 86 -0.99 -10.57 -11.43
CA LEU A 86 -0.23 -11.14 -10.32
C LEU A 86 -1.15 -11.30 -9.12
N LYS A 87 -1.30 -12.54 -8.65
CA LYS A 87 -2.07 -12.84 -7.43
C LYS A 87 -1.12 -13.32 -6.35
N ILE A 88 -1.05 -12.54 -5.26
CA ILE A 88 -0.26 -12.90 -4.09
C ILE A 88 -1.19 -13.55 -3.08
N SER A 89 -0.90 -14.80 -2.71
CA SER A 89 -1.72 -15.56 -1.76
C SER A 89 -1.30 -15.22 -0.33
N LYS A 90 -2.29 -14.97 0.52
CA LYS A 90 -2.11 -14.73 1.94
C LYS A 90 -1.05 -13.66 2.24
N PRO A 91 -1.17 -12.46 1.62
CA PRO A 91 -0.20 -11.39 1.90
C PRO A 91 -0.35 -10.90 3.32
N GLN A 92 0.77 -10.59 3.95
CA GLN A 92 0.80 -9.95 5.24
C GLN A 92 0.93 -8.44 5.06
N PHE A 93 0.05 -7.70 5.71
CA PHE A 93 0.09 -6.23 5.70
C PHE A 93 0.41 -5.71 7.09
N LEU A 94 1.20 -4.66 7.14
CA LEU A 94 1.27 -3.80 8.31
C LEU A 94 0.00 -2.95 8.34
N VAL A 95 -0.64 -2.82 9.48
CA VAL A 95 -1.87 -2.04 9.64
C VAL A 95 -1.54 -0.79 10.44
N LEU A 96 -1.73 0.35 9.83
CA LEU A 96 -1.48 1.65 10.44
C LEU A 96 -2.65 2.57 10.19
N ASP A 97 -2.79 3.58 11.04
CA ASP A 97 -3.76 4.64 10.84
C ASP A 97 -3.21 5.66 9.84
N LEU A 98 -3.78 5.70 8.65
CA LEU A 98 -3.40 6.63 7.59
C LEU A 98 -4.37 7.81 7.48
N SER A 99 -5.09 8.13 8.55
CA SER A 99 -6.09 9.20 8.52
C SER A 99 -5.50 10.56 8.15
N HIS A 100 -4.28 10.85 8.59
CA HIS A 100 -3.60 12.09 8.23
C HIS A 100 -3.33 12.19 6.73
N VAL A 101 -2.89 11.09 6.13
CA VAL A 101 -2.65 11.02 4.68
C VAL A 101 -3.94 11.24 3.93
N ASN A 102 -5.00 10.56 4.33
CA ASN A 102 -6.30 10.67 3.67
C ASN A 102 -6.95 12.04 3.86
N ALA A 103 -6.74 12.67 5.02
CA ALA A 103 -7.20 14.03 5.23
C ALA A 103 -6.50 15.02 4.29
N SER A 104 -5.20 14.84 4.08
CA SER A 104 -4.44 15.66 3.14
C SER A 104 -4.93 15.47 1.71
N TYR A 105 -5.18 14.23 1.30
CA TYR A 105 -5.70 13.96 -0.05
C TYR A 105 -7.10 14.55 -0.23
N GLN A 106 -7.95 14.44 0.77
CA GLN A 106 -9.29 15.01 0.70
C GLN A 106 -9.24 16.53 0.54
N SER A 107 -8.33 17.20 1.27
CA SER A 107 -8.19 18.65 1.16
C SER A 107 -7.71 19.09 -0.23
N LEU A 108 -7.01 18.20 -0.95
CA LEU A 108 -6.55 18.46 -2.32
C LEU A 108 -7.54 17.99 -3.39
N GLY A 109 -8.70 17.48 -2.99
CA GLY A 109 -9.71 16.98 -3.92
C GLY A 109 -9.47 15.58 -4.43
N PHE A 110 -8.54 14.84 -3.84
CA PHE A 110 -8.29 13.45 -4.21
C PHE A 110 -9.13 12.49 -3.37
N GLN A 111 -9.38 11.30 -3.93
CA GLN A 111 -10.03 10.24 -3.19
C GLN A 111 -9.07 9.66 -2.14
N HIS A 112 -9.64 9.01 -1.12
CA HIS A 112 -8.85 8.33 -0.12
C HIS A 112 -8.04 7.18 -0.73
N ILE A 113 -6.94 6.82 -0.05
CA ILE A 113 -6.18 5.60 -0.36
C ILE A 113 -6.46 4.55 0.71
N ASP A 114 -6.25 3.28 0.33
CA ASP A 114 -6.45 2.16 1.25
C ASP A 114 -5.15 1.71 1.89
N GLY A 115 -4.04 2.00 1.27
CA GLY A 115 -2.75 1.60 1.80
C GLY A 115 -1.58 2.06 0.95
N VAL A 116 -0.43 1.46 1.25
CA VAL A 116 0.86 1.79 0.64
C VAL A 116 1.52 0.51 0.17
N LEU A 117 1.90 0.47 -1.11
CA LEU A 117 2.68 -0.64 -1.67
C LEU A 117 4.16 -0.37 -1.41
N GLY A 118 4.75 -1.18 -0.56
CA GLY A 118 6.10 -0.96 -0.09
C GLY A 118 7.16 -1.76 -0.83
N SER A 119 8.40 -1.55 -0.44
CA SER A 119 9.56 -2.17 -1.09
C SER A 119 9.66 -3.68 -0.85
N ASP A 120 8.99 -4.21 0.16
CA ASP A 120 8.91 -5.65 0.39
C ASP A 120 8.32 -6.38 -0.83
N ILE A 121 7.22 -5.88 -1.36
CA ILE A 121 6.58 -6.45 -2.56
C ILE A 121 7.34 -6.03 -3.81
N LEU A 122 7.73 -4.76 -3.90
CA LEU A 122 8.43 -4.27 -5.08
C LEU A 122 9.72 -5.04 -5.33
N LEU A 123 10.51 -5.31 -4.29
CA LEU A 123 11.74 -6.08 -4.45
C LEU A 123 11.46 -7.54 -4.80
N LYS A 124 10.50 -8.15 -4.12
CA LYS A 124 10.19 -9.56 -4.34
C LYS A 124 9.82 -9.86 -5.79
N TYR A 125 9.12 -8.93 -6.43
CA TYR A 125 8.64 -9.11 -7.79
C TYR A 125 9.44 -8.30 -8.82
N ASN A 126 10.66 -7.89 -8.47
CA ASN A 126 11.59 -7.21 -9.39
C ASN A 126 10.94 -6.06 -10.11
N ALA A 127 10.32 -5.15 -9.34
CA ALA A 127 9.53 -4.07 -9.86
C ALA A 127 10.38 -3.05 -10.61
N VAL A 128 9.84 -2.53 -11.69
CA VAL A 128 10.39 -1.39 -12.43
C VAL A 128 9.33 -0.30 -12.48
N LEU A 129 9.68 0.87 -11.97
CA LEU A 129 8.84 2.06 -12.08
C LEU A 129 9.25 2.80 -13.36
N ASP A 130 8.34 2.92 -14.29
CA ASP A 130 8.61 3.60 -15.57
C ASP A 130 7.80 4.89 -15.60
N PHE A 131 8.49 6.01 -15.39
CA PHE A 131 7.87 7.33 -15.44
C PHE A 131 7.55 7.76 -16.86
N GLN A 132 8.26 7.23 -17.84
CA GLN A 132 8.04 7.57 -19.24
C GLN A 132 6.68 7.07 -19.70
N THR A 133 6.30 5.86 -19.30
CA THR A 133 5.03 5.25 -19.70
C THR A 133 3.98 5.30 -18.57
N SER A 134 4.33 5.84 -17.40
CA SER A 134 3.48 5.86 -16.22
C SER A 134 2.97 4.46 -15.89
N SER A 135 3.91 3.54 -15.70
CA SER A 135 3.56 2.15 -15.45
C SER A 135 4.50 1.51 -14.43
N LEU A 136 3.96 0.53 -13.73
CA LEU A 136 4.69 -0.34 -12.82
C LEU A 136 4.80 -1.72 -13.46
N HIS A 137 6.02 -2.20 -13.64
CA HIS A 137 6.27 -3.51 -14.19
C HIS A 137 6.64 -4.45 -13.06
N LEU A 138 5.97 -5.59 -12.99
CA LEU A 138 6.26 -6.64 -12.02
C LEU A 138 6.73 -7.87 -12.77
N ASN A 139 7.83 -8.44 -12.31
CA ASN A 139 8.48 -9.58 -12.94
C ASN A 139 8.57 -10.72 -11.93
N PRO A 140 7.50 -11.55 -11.80
CA PRO A 140 7.55 -12.68 -10.89
C PRO A 140 8.67 -13.64 -11.32
N GLN A 141 9.43 -14.12 -10.36
CA GLN A 141 10.40 -15.18 -10.64
C GLN A 141 9.68 -16.50 -10.79
N ILE A 142 10.10 -17.23 -11.79
CA ILE A 142 9.59 -18.57 -12.04
C ILE A 142 10.30 -19.57 -11.10
#